data_b30f3aeb479595df4371b9f1d1bd07fa
#
_entry.id   b30f3aeb479595df4371b9f1d1bd07fa
#
_cell.length_a   1.000
_cell.length_b   1.000
_cell.length_c   1.000
_cell.angle_alpha   90.00
_cell.angle_beta   90.00
_cell.angle_gamma   90.00
#
_symmetry.space_group_name_H-M   'P 1'
#
loop_
_entity.id
_entity.type
_entity.pdbx_description
1 polymer ?
#
loop_
_entity_poly.entity_id
_entity_poly.type
_entity_poly.pdbx_seq_one_letter_code
_entity_poly.pdbx_strand_id
1 'polypeptide(L)'
;VTLALYYVLPRCLMAMSFVYVSNIVNQVIRKSLKNAMKMEEKAATDEMTGLYNKNKLLATIEKRTYDYQQVAIVYWDINRLKYVNDTYGHFAGDQMIVKVAQSIRIALGDAGMAFRYGGDEMLALIPGGTGETAEKMIKTWKQTLAAVQVDCEIPISAAVGYAIGEHEKLKNVIAEADRNMYACKHAGRNSTEK
;
A
#
# COMPACT_ATOMS: atom_id res chain seq x y z
N VAL A 1 52.40 -33.39 29.64
CA VAL A 1 51.96 -32.03 29.29
C VAL A 1 52.09 -31.76 27.77
N THR A 2 53.21 -32.12 27.12
CA THR A 2 53.52 -31.91 25.70
C THR A 2 52.58 -32.66 24.74
N LEU A 3 52.20 -33.92 25.04
CA LEU A 3 51.27 -34.70 24.18
C LEU A 3 49.84 -34.13 24.17
N ALA A 4 49.36 -33.69 25.32
CA ALA A 4 48.02 -33.06 25.42
C ALA A 4 47.95 -31.74 24.61
N LEU A 5 49.00 -30.93 24.63
CA LEU A 5 49.08 -29.69 23.87
C LEU A 5 49.10 -29.96 22.34
N TYR A 6 49.78 -31.00 21.91
CA TYR A 6 49.87 -31.37 20.49
C TYR A 6 48.54 -31.83 19.89
N TYR A 7 47.69 -32.52 20.66
CA TYR A 7 46.41 -33.01 20.18
C TYR A 7 45.23 -32.06 20.45
N VAL A 8 45.28 -31.27 21.52
CA VAL A 8 44.14 -30.40 21.92
C VAL A 8 44.20 -29.05 21.20
N LEU A 9 45.39 -28.45 21.08
CA LEU A 9 45.53 -27.12 20.49
C LEU A 9 45.04 -27.03 19.04
N PRO A 10 45.39 -27.95 18.11
CA PRO A 10 44.84 -27.92 16.75
C PRO A 10 43.33 -28.08 16.68
N ARG A 11 42.75 -28.92 17.55
CA ARG A 11 41.31 -29.13 17.61
C ARG A 11 40.59 -27.87 18.08
N CYS A 12 41.14 -27.20 19.10
CA CYS A 12 40.60 -25.91 19.56
C CYS A 12 40.68 -24.82 18.48
N LEU A 13 41.82 -24.73 17.77
CA LEU A 13 41.98 -23.78 16.66
C LEU A 13 41.00 -24.08 15.52
N MET A 14 40.78 -25.34 15.16
CA MET A 14 39.79 -25.74 14.17
C MET A 14 38.35 -25.40 14.62
N ALA A 15 38.02 -25.64 15.88
CA ALA A 15 36.71 -25.29 16.42
C ALA A 15 36.51 -23.77 16.42
N MET A 16 37.49 -22.99 16.82
CA MET A 16 37.47 -21.52 16.80
C MET A 16 37.33 -20.99 15.37
N SER A 17 38.08 -21.54 14.41
CA SER A 17 37.96 -21.13 13.00
C SER A 17 36.61 -21.48 12.41
N PHE A 18 36.05 -22.63 12.75
CA PHE A 18 34.68 -23.01 12.35
C PHE A 18 33.61 -22.05 12.90
N VAL A 19 33.70 -21.72 14.20
CA VAL A 19 32.79 -20.73 14.82
C VAL A 19 32.94 -19.35 14.17
N TYR A 20 34.19 -18.93 13.92
CA TYR A 20 34.46 -17.65 13.25
C TYR A 20 33.89 -17.60 11.84
N VAL A 21 34.12 -18.61 11.02
CA VAL A 21 33.61 -18.72 9.65
C VAL A 21 32.07 -18.78 9.68
N SER A 22 31.48 -19.58 10.57
CA SER A 22 30.05 -19.67 10.75
C SER A 22 29.41 -18.31 11.08
N ASN A 23 30.05 -17.53 11.96
CA ASN A 23 29.59 -16.18 12.29
C ASN A 23 29.65 -15.23 11.09
N ILE A 24 30.75 -15.26 10.31
CA ILE A 24 30.88 -14.45 9.09
C ILE A 24 29.77 -14.84 8.08
N VAL A 25 29.59 -16.13 7.82
CA VAL A 25 28.56 -16.62 6.89
C VAL A 25 27.18 -16.17 7.34
N ASN A 26 26.86 -16.31 8.62
CA ASN A 26 25.59 -15.85 9.17
C ASN A 26 25.40 -14.32 9.02
N GLN A 27 26.43 -13.53 9.21
CA GLN A 27 26.36 -12.08 9.00
C GLN A 27 26.12 -11.72 7.53
N VAL A 28 26.80 -12.39 6.60
CA VAL A 28 26.63 -12.19 5.16
C VAL A 28 25.21 -12.56 4.73
N ILE A 29 24.71 -13.72 5.16
CA ILE A 29 23.34 -14.18 4.87
C ILE A 29 22.33 -13.17 5.40
N ARG A 30 22.44 -12.75 6.67
CA ARG A 30 21.52 -11.75 7.26
C ARG A 30 21.56 -10.42 6.51
N LYS A 31 22.71 -9.96 6.09
CA LYS A 31 22.88 -8.72 5.32
C LYS A 31 22.23 -8.86 3.93
N SER A 32 22.44 -9.98 3.26
CA SER A 32 21.84 -10.28 1.95
C SER A 32 20.32 -10.37 2.02
N LEU A 33 19.78 -11.07 3.02
CA LEU A 33 18.34 -11.15 3.25
C LEU A 33 17.74 -9.77 3.54
N LYS A 34 18.37 -8.96 4.39
CA LYS A 34 17.91 -7.60 4.69
C LYS A 34 17.90 -6.70 3.45
N ASN A 35 18.91 -6.83 2.59
CA ASN A 35 18.97 -6.09 1.33
C ASN A 35 17.88 -6.56 0.35
N ALA A 36 17.68 -7.87 0.23
CA ALA A 36 16.61 -8.44 -0.60
C ALA A 36 15.22 -7.96 -0.14
N MET A 37 14.94 -8.00 1.17
CA MET A 37 13.68 -7.48 1.73
C MET A 37 13.49 -5.99 1.46
N LYS A 38 14.54 -5.17 1.60
CA LYS A 38 14.47 -3.74 1.27
C LYS A 38 14.22 -3.48 -0.22
N MET A 39 14.80 -4.29 -1.10
CA MET A 39 14.56 -4.20 -2.54
C MET A 39 13.13 -4.61 -2.88
N GLU A 40 12.61 -5.67 -2.26
CA GLU A 40 11.23 -6.11 -2.42
C GLU A 40 10.24 -5.06 -1.92
N GLU A 41 10.49 -4.44 -0.77
CA GLU A 41 9.67 -3.36 -0.21
C GLU A 41 9.67 -2.13 -1.13
N LYS A 42 10.83 -1.71 -1.65
CA LYS A 42 10.92 -0.63 -2.65
C LYS A 42 10.20 -0.97 -3.95
N ALA A 43 10.31 -2.23 -4.40
CA ALA A 43 9.59 -2.69 -5.59
C ALA A 43 8.08 -2.83 -5.37
N ALA A 44 7.60 -2.81 -4.12
CA ALA A 44 6.21 -2.96 -3.74
C ALA A 44 5.48 -1.63 -3.50
N THR A 45 6.21 -0.50 -3.37
CA THR A 45 5.65 0.83 -3.08
C THR A 45 5.68 1.75 -4.29
N ASP A 46 4.75 2.69 -4.35
CA ASP A 46 4.76 3.80 -5.28
C ASP A 46 5.58 4.95 -4.69
N GLU A 47 6.62 5.38 -5.40
CA GLU A 47 7.59 6.37 -4.90
C GLU A 47 6.97 7.75 -4.65
N MET A 48 5.94 8.14 -5.41
CA MET A 48 5.28 9.43 -5.27
C MET A 48 4.39 9.49 -4.03
N THR A 49 3.60 8.46 -3.80
CA THR A 49 2.55 8.45 -2.78
C THR A 49 2.93 7.74 -1.49
N GLY A 50 3.92 6.83 -1.55
CA GLY A 50 4.27 5.93 -0.46
C GLY A 50 3.21 4.86 -0.15
N LEU A 51 2.16 4.75 -0.97
CA LEU A 51 1.22 3.63 -0.94
C LEU A 51 1.85 2.40 -1.59
N TYR A 52 1.26 1.23 -1.38
CA TYR A 52 1.64 0.07 -2.18
C TYR A 52 1.30 0.30 -3.66
N ASN A 53 2.11 -0.23 -4.55
CA ASN A 53 1.89 -0.13 -5.98
C ASN A 53 1.01 -1.26 -6.53
N LYS A 54 0.67 -1.18 -7.82
CA LYS A 54 -0.13 -2.18 -8.53
C LYS A 54 0.47 -3.59 -8.48
N ASN A 55 1.81 -3.72 -8.52
CA ASN A 55 2.45 -5.03 -8.47
C ASN A 55 2.21 -5.72 -7.11
N LYS A 56 2.27 -4.95 -6.03
CA LYS A 56 1.95 -5.46 -4.68
C LYS A 56 0.48 -5.87 -4.58
N LEU A 57 -0.43 -5.11 -5.19
CA LEU A 57 -1.84 -5.50 -5.25
C LEU A 57 -2.03 -6.84 -5.99
N LEU A 58 -1.42 -7.00 -7.17
CA LEU A 58 -1.50 -8.24 -7.93
C LEU A 58 -0.97 -9.43 -7.14
N ALA A 59 0.19 -9.28 -6.49
CA ALA A 59 0.74 -10.30 -5.60
C ALA A 59 -0.19 -10.62 -4.41
N THR A 60 -0.88 -9.60 -3.89
CA THR A 60 -1.88 -9.76 -2.83
C THR A 60 -3.09 -10.55 -3.31
N ILE A 61 -3.58 -10.29 -4.53
CA ILE A 61 -4.70 -11.02 -5.15
C ILE A 61 -4.35 -12.49 -5.41
N GLU A 62 -3.10 -12.78 -5.79
CA GLU A 62 -2.64 -14.14 -6.12
C GLU A 62 -2.37 -15.01 -4.88
N LYS A 63 -2.15 -14.37 -3.74
CA LYS A 63 -1.92 -15.08 -2.49
C LYS A 63 -3.22 -15.76 -2.03
N ARG A 64 -3.21 -17.09 -1.89
CA ARG A 64 -4.40 -17.91 -1.60
C ARG A 64 -4.67 -18.15 -0.11
N THR A 65 -3.74 -17.82 0.76
CA THR A 65 -3.85 -18.08 2.21
C THR A 65 -3.89 -16.77 2.97
N TYR A 66 -5.04 -16.47 3.55
CA TYR A 66 -5.25 -15.35 4.45
C TYR A 66 -6.06 -15.82 5.66
N ASP A 67 -5.81 -15.22 6.81
CA ASP A 67 -6.50 -15.52 8.07
C ASP A 67 -7.92 -14.93 8.14
N TYR A 68 -8.41 -14.34 7.02
CA TYR A 68 -9.74 -13.73 6.93
C TYR A 68 -10.47 -14.16 5.66
N GLN A 69 -11.75 -14.45 5.78
CA GLN A 69 -12.60 -14.86 4.66
C GLN A 69 -13.23 -13.66 3.93
N GLN A 70 -13.58 -12.61 4.67
CA GLN A 70 -14.24 -11.41 4.17
C GLN A 70 -13.27 -10.25 4.03
N VAL A 71 -13.48 -9.42 3.01
CA VAL A 71 -12.75 -8.17 2.78
C VAL A 71 -13.71 -7.06 2.42
N ALA A 72 -13.36 -5.83 2.79
CA ALA A 72 -13.93 -4.64 2.17
C ALA A 72 -12.87 -3.99 1.28
N ILE A 73 -13.27 -3.58 0.08
CA ILE A 73 -12.49 -2.77 -0.84
C ILE A 73 -13.14 -1.40 -0.92
N VAL A 74 -12.33 -0.37 -0.76
CA VAL A 74 -12.73 1.01 -1.05
C VAL A 74 -11.90 1.50 -2.23
N TYR A 75 -12.53 2.13 -3.22
CA TYR A 75 -11.90 2.56 -4.48
C TYR A 75 -12.11 4.05 -4.68
N TRP A 76 -11.06 4.78 -5.08
CA TRP A 76 -11.07 6.22 -5.33
C TRP A 76 -10.55 6.56 -6.71
N ASP A 77 -11.12 7.61 -7.30
CA ASP A 77 -10.67 8.24 -8.53
C ASP A 77 -10.67 9.77 -8.31
N ILE A 78 -9.52 10.41 -8.48
CA ILE A 78 -9.34 11.85 -8.22
C ILE A 78 -10.07 12.66 -9.27
N ASN A 79 -10.95 13.57 -8.82
CA ASN A 79 -11.73 14.40 -9.74
C ASN A 79 -10.86 15.52 -10.34
N ARG A 80 -11.07 15.79 -11.63
CA ARG A 80 -10.47 16.94 -12.36
C ARG A 80 -8.94 16.97 -12.38
N LEU A 81 -8.23 15.86 -12.16
CA LEU A 81 -6.77 15.83 -12.19
C LEU A 81 -6.22 16.36 -13.52
N LYS A 82 -6.82 15.95 -14.64
CA LYS A 82 -6.42 16.46 -15.97
C LYS A 82 -6.56 17.98 -16.07
N TYR A 83 -7.69 18.54 -15.61
CA TYR A 83 -7.91 19.98 -15.62
C TYR A 83 -6.88 20.73 -14.78
N VAL A 84 -6.51 20.19 -13.61
CA VAL A 84 -5.48 20.78 -12.75
C VAL A 84 -4.11 20.73 -13.43
N ASN A 85 -3.75 19.59 -14.05
CA ASN A 85 -2.52 19.48 -14.81
C ASN A 85 -2.43 20.48 -15.96
N ASP A 86 -3.52 20.62 -16.72
CA ASP A 86 -3.58 21.49 -17.90
C ASP A 86 -3.56 22.99 -17.50
N THR A 87 -4.10 23.35 -16.32
CA THR A 87 -4.26 24.75 -15.88
C THR A 87 -3.11 25.21 -14.97
N TYR A 88 -2.68 24.35 -14.02
CA TYR A 88 -1.71 24.70 -12.98
C TYR A 88 -0.39 23.93 -13.09
N GLY A 89 -0.28 23.06 -14.13
CA GLY A 89 0.90 22.24 -14.38
C GLY A 89 0.93 20.94 -13.59
N HIS A 90 1.77 20.01 -14.05
CA HIS A 90 1.88 18.65 -13.47
C HIS A 90 2.26 18.65 -11.99
N PHE A 91 3.02 19.64 -11.52
CA PHE A 91 3.39 19.74 -10.11
C PHE A 91 2.16 19.89 -9.19
N ALA A 92 1.17 20.69 -9.60
CA ALA A 92 -0.08 20.84 -8.83
C ALA A 92 -0.90 19.53 -8.83
N GLY A 93 -0.94 18.81 -9.95
CA GLY A 93 -1.59 17.51 -10.03
C GLY A 93 -0.89 16.45 -9.18
N ASP A 94 0.44 16.44 -9.16
CA ASP A 94 1.23 15.55 -8.32
C ASP A 94 0.95 15.81 -6.83
N GLN A 95 0.87 17.08 -6.42
CA GLN A 95 0.45 17.46 -5.07
C GLN A 95 -0.94 16.92 -4.72
N MET A 96 -1.93 17.03 -5.63
CA MET A 96 -3.26 16.46 -5.40
C MET A 96 -3.19 14.95 -5.17
N ILE A 97 -2.45 14.22 -5.99
CA ILE A 97 -2.27 12.77 -5.86
C ILE A 97 -1.67 12.43 -4.50
N VAL A 98 -0.59 13.10 -4.11
CA VAL A 98 0.09 12.88 -2.83
C VAL A 98 -0.84 13.17 -1.64
N LYS A 99 -1.62 14.24 -1.71
CA LYS A 99 -2.52 14.65 -0.63
C LYS A 99 -3.69 13.67 -0.47
N VAL A 100 -4.29 13.21 -1.57
CA VAL A 100 -5.33 12.17 -1.52
C VAL A 100 -4.75 10.87 -0.93
N ALA A 101 -3.57 10.44 -1.39
CA ALA A 101 -2.90 9.26 -0.85
C ALA A 101 -2.62 9.36 0.66
N GLN A 102 -2.11 10.51 1.12
CA GLN A 102 -1.87 10.76 2.54
C GLN A 102 -3.17 10.70 3.35
N SER A 103 -4.26 11.30 2.86
CA SER A 103 -5.56 11.28 3.53
C SER A 103 -6.13 9.86 3.62
N ILE A 104 -5.98 9.04 2.57
CA ILE A 104 -6.37 7.63 2.58
C ILE A 104 -5.56 6.85 3.62
N ARG A 105 -4.23 7.03 3.66
CA ARG A 105 -3.35 6.37 4.62
C ARG A 105 -3.70 6.70 6.07
N ILE A 106 -3.98 7.97 6.35
CA ILE A 106 -4.39 8.43 7.68
C ILE A 106 -5.74 7.81 8.07
N ALA A 107 -6.72 7.83 7.17
CA ALA A 107 -8.05 7.28 7.43
C ALA A 107 -8.06 5.76 7.60
N LEU A 108 -7.19 5.05 6.89
CA LEU A 108 -7.05 3.60 6.97
C LEU A 108 -6.30 3.16 8.23
N GLY A 109 -5.26 3.91 8.65
CA GLY A 109 -4.38 3.51 9.76
C GLY A 109 -3.81 2.11 9.56
N ASP A 110 -3.89 1.30 10.62
CA ASP A 110 -3.42 -0.10 10.63
C ASP A 110 -4.52 -1.11 10.23
N ALA A 111 -5.69 -0.62 9.78
CA ALA A 111 -6.82 -1.50 9.47
C ALA A 111 -6.66 -2.30 8.17
N GLY A 112 -5.69 -1.97 7.33
CA GLY A 112 -5.53 -2.64 6.05
C GLY A 112 -4.36 -2.13 5.21
N MET A 113 -4.48 -2.32 3.90
CA MET A 113 -3.46 -1.95 2.92
C MET A 113 -4.04 -0.97 1.91
N ALA A 114 -3.31 0.13 1.64
CA ALA A 114 -3.67 1.10 0.61
C ALA A 114 -2.73 1.00 -0.58
N PHE A 115 -3.28 1.12 -1.79
CA PHE A 115 -2.58 0.91 -3.06
C PHE A 115 -2.86 2.06 -4.01
N ARG A 116 -1.85 2.46 -4.78
CA ARG A 116 -2.02 3.23 -6.00
C ARG A 116 -2.18 2.27 -7.18
N TYR A 117 -3.37 2.22 -7.76
CA TYR A 117 -3.71 1.30 -8.86
C TYR A 117 -3.36 1.87 -10.22
N GLY A 118 -3.60 3.16 -10.42
CA GLY A 118 -3.36 3.90 -11.65
C GLY A 118 -2.83 5.31 -11.38
N GLY A 119 -2.89 6.19 -12.36
CA GLY A 119 -2.44 7.58 -12.23
C GLY A 119 -3.17 8.34 -11.13
N ASP A 120 -4.49 8.34 -11.19
CA ASP A 120 -5.45 9.00 -10.30
C ASP A 120 -6.32 8.01 -9.49
N GLU A 121 -6.07 6.72 -9.64
CA GLU A 121 -6.84 5.64 -9.02
C GLU A 121 -6.12 5.05 -7.82
N MET A 122 -6.83 4.94 -6.71
CA MET A 122 -6.35 4.35 -5.46
C MET A 122 -7.37 3.39 -4.90
N LEU A 123 -6.90 2.42 -4.14
CA LEU A 123 -7.80 1.51 -3.43
C LEU A 123 -7.24 1.16 -2.04
N ALA A 124 -8.14 0.83 -1.12
CA ALA A 124 -7.81 0.23 0.16
C ALA A 124 -8.45 -1.14 0.29
N LEU A 125 -7.71 -2.09 0.83
CA LEU A 125 -8.14 -3.42 1.20
C LEU A 125 -8.17 -3.51 2.72
N ILE A 126 -9.34 -3.82 3.27
CA ILE A 126 -9.58 -3.92 4.72
C ILE A 126 -9.91 -5.39 5.02
N PRO A 127 -8.99 -6.15 5.62
CA PRO A 127 -9.22 -7.53 6.04
C PRO A 127 -10.36 -7.63 7.05
N GLY A 128 -11.27 -8.59 6.89
CA GLY A 128 -12.45 -8.74 7.76
C GLY A 128 -13.42 -7.54 7.69
N GLY A 129 -13.22 -6.63 6.73
CA GLY A 129 -13.99 -5.40 6.62
C GLY A 129 -15.46 -5.64 6.31
N THR A 130 -16.32 -4.81 6.91
CA THR A 130 -17.78 -4.77 6.71
C THR A 130 -18.19 -3.45 6.05
N GLY A 131 -19.48 -3.31 5.69
CA GLY A 131 -20.03 -2.04 5.19
C GLY A 131 -19.81 -0.89 6.18
N GLU A 132 -20.00 -1.15 7.46
CA GLU A 132 -19.79 -0.15 8.51
C GLU A 132 -18.33 0.31 8.58
N THR A 133 -17.35 -0.63 8.49
CA THR A 133 -15.94 -0.27 8.48
C THR A 133 -15.55 0.54 7.24
N ALA A 134 -16.09 0.19 6.07
CA ALA A 134 -15.85 0.93 4.83
C ALA A 134 -16.45 2.35 4.90
N GLU A 135 -17.68 2.49 5.35
CA GLU A 135 -18.36 3.79 5.50
C GLU A 135 -17.66 4.68 6.54
N LYS A 136 -17.26 4.11 7.67
CA LYS A 136 -16.48 4.81 8.70
C LYS A 136 -15.16 5.32 8.13
N MET A 137 -14.44 4.48 7.40
CA MET A 137 -13.20 4.86 6.74
C MET A 137 -13.42 5.99 5.74
N ILE A 138 -14.45 5.89 4.88
CA ILE A 138 -14.79 6.93 3.90
C ILE A 138 -15.13 8.26 4.59
N LYS A 139 -15.88 8.21 5.70
CA LYS A 139 -16.20 9.39 6.48
C LYS A 139 -14.95 10.04 7.06
N THR A 140 -14.06 9.26 7.66
CA THR A 140 -12.79 9.75 8.20
C THR A 140 -11.91 10.32 7.08
N TRP A 141 -11.83 9.64 5.94
CA TRP A 141 -11.10 10.13 4.78
C TRP A 141 -11.62 11.49 4.29
N LYS A 142 -12.94 11.67 4.15
CA LYS A 142 -13.53 12.98 3.75
C LYS A 142 -13.15 14.10 4.72
N GLN A 143 -13.17 13.83 6.02
CA GLN A 143 -12.79 14.80 7.05
C GLN A 143 -11.29 15.14 6.96
N THR A 144 -10.44 14.15 6.79
CA THR A 144 -9.00 14.31 6.64
C THR A 144 -8.66 15.09 5.37
N LEU A 145 -9.30 14.76 4.25
CA LEU A 145 -9.08 15.44 2.97
C LEU A 145 -9.51 16.92 3.03
N ALA A 146 -10.62 17.23 3.71
CA ALA A 146 -11.09 18.61 3.87
C ALA A 146 -10.12 19.49 4.67
N ALA A 147 -9.29 18.89 5.53
CA ALA A 147 -8.27 19.60 6.30
C ALA A 147 -6.97 19.84 5.52
N VAL A 148 -6.84 19.23 4.34
CA VAL A 148 -5.64 19.33 3.51
C VAL A 148 -5.78 20.50 2.54
N GLN A 149 -4.80 21.42 2.55
CA GLN A 149 -4.70 22.50 1.58
C GLN A 149 -3.69 22.14 0.49
N VAL A 150 -3.98 22.58 -0.73
CA VAL A 150 -3.07 22.49 -1.89
C VAL A 150 -2.90 23.89 -2.45
N ASP A 151 -1.73 24.18 -3.00
CA ASP A 151 -1.41 25.45 -3.65
C ASP A 151 -2.15 25.60 -5.01
N CYS A 152 -3.46 25.38 -5.01
CA CYS A 152 -4.35 25.66 -6.11
C CYS A 152 -5.73 26.08 -5.57
N GLU A 153 -6.41 26.97 -6.30
CA GLU A 153 -7.75 27.48 -5.92
C GLU A 153 -8.85 26.41 -6.01
N ILE A 154 -8.54 25.20 -6.53
CA ILE A 154 -9.49 24.14 -6.74
C ILE A 154 -9.51 23.19 -5.54
N PRO A 155 -10.69 22.96 -4.94
CA PRO A 155 -10.81 22.00 -3.85
C PRO A 155 -10.51 20.58 -4.34
N ILE A 156 -9.66 19.86 -3.60
CA ILE A 156 -9.38 18.45 -3.87
C ILE A 156 -10.63 17.64 -3.59
N SER A 157 -11.00 16.79 -4.55
CA SER A 157 -12.07 15.82 -4.37
C SER A 157 -11.77 14.53 -5.14
N ALA A 158 -12.35 13.43 -4.69
CA ALA A 158 -12.33 12.17 -5.42
C ALA A 158 -13.71 11.50 -5.36
N ALA A 159 -14.09 10.82 -6.42
CA ALA A 159 -15.19 9.89 -6.39
C ALA A 159 -14.77 8.67 -5.56
N VAL A 160 -15.70 8.09 -4.81
CA VAL A 160 -15.42 6.95 -3.94
C VAL A 160 -16.56 5.95 -4.01
N GLY A 161 -16.20 4.67 -4.07
CA GLY A 161 -17.12 3.54 -3.96
C GLY A 161 -16.50 2.43 -3.14
N TYR A 162 -17.33 1.53 -2.61
CA TYR A 162 -16.84 0.36 -1.90
C TYR A 162 -17.65 -0.89 -2.23
N ALA A 163 -17.06 -2.04 -1.99
CA ALA A 163 -17.73 -3.33 -2.07
C ALA A 163 -17.17 -4.27 -0.99
N ILE A 164 -17.96 -5.28 -0.65
CA ILE A 164 -17.63 -6.28 0.35
C ILE A 164 -17.80 -7.64 -0.28
N GLY A 165 -16.90 -8.55 0.02
CA GLY A 165 -17.00 -9.91 -0.49
C GLY A 165 -15.98 -10.84 0.12
N GLU A 166 -15.96 -12.05 -0.43
CA GLU A 166 -15.01 -13.08 -0.03
C GLU A 166 -13.62 -12.78 -0.60
N HIS A 167 -12.59 -13.00 0.20
CA HIS A 167 -11.21 -12.81 -0.25
C HIS A 167 -10.86 -13.66 -1.48
N GLU A 168 -11.39 -14.87 -1.59
CA GLU A 168 -11.18 -15.75 -2.75
C GLU A 168 -11.67 -15.12 -4.07
N LYS A 169 -12.62 -14.20 -3.99
CA LYS A 169 -13.19 -13.46 -5.13
C LYS A 169 -12.69 -12.01 -5.19
N LEU A 170 -11.51 -11.72 -4.64
CA LEU A 170 -10.99 -10.36 -4.49
C LEU A 170 -11.02 -9.54 -5.79
N LYS A 171 -10.70 -10.15 -6.95
CA LYS A 171 -10.83 -9.48 -8.26
C LYS A 171 -12.24 -8.97 -8.53
N ASN A 172 -13.26 -9.77 -8.19
CA ASN A 172 -14.65 -9.39 -8.40
C ASN A 172 -15.08 -8.27 -7.44
N VAL A 173 -14.60 -8.34 -6.19
CA VAL A 173 -14.88 -7.30 -5.17
C VAL A 173 -14.25 -5.97 -5.59
N ILE A 174 -13.02 -5.98 -6.12
CA ILE A 174 -12.37 -4.78 -6.67
C ILE A 174 -13.18 -4.21 -7.83
N ALA A 175 -13.60 -5.05 -8.79
CA ALA A 175 -14.40 -4.59 -9.92
C ALA A 175 -15.78 -4.05 -9.52
N GLU A 176 -16.36 -4.55 -8.43
CA GLU A 176 -17.61 -4.05 -7.89
C GLU A 176 -17.42 -2.69 -7.18
N ALA A 177 -16.36 -2.53 -6.40
CA ALA A 177 -16.01 -1.26 -5.78
C ALA A 177 -15.76 -0.16 -6.82
N ASP A 178 -15.06 -0.49 -7.92
CA ASP A 178 -14.86 0.39 -9.07
C ASP A 178 -16.18 0.82 -9.71
N ARG A 179 -17.10 -0.15 -10.00
CA ARG A 179 -18.44 0.19 -10.52
C ARG A 179 -19.23 1.13 -9.60
N ASN A 180 -19.16 0.92 -8.29
CA ASN A 180 -19.84 1.75 -7.31
C ASN A 180 -19.22 3.16 -7.25
N MET A 181 -17.89 3.28 -7.35
CA MET A 181 -17.18 4.55 -7.48
C MET A 181 -17.61 5.29 -8.76
N TYR A 182 -17.65 4.59 -9.90
CA TYR A 182 -18.04 5.16 -11.17
C TYR A 182 -19.48 5.69 -11.16
N ALA A 183 -20.41 4.96 -10.54
CA ALA A 183 -21.80 5.42 -10.35
C ALA A 183 -21.86 6.72 -9.52
N CYS A 184 -21.06 6.80 -8.44
CA CYS A 184 -20.94 8.01 -7.63
C CYS A 184 -20.38 9.18 -8.44
N LYS A 185 -19.37 8.95 -9.29
CA LYS A 185 -18.74 9.95 -10.15
C LYS A 185 -19.75 10.57 -11.14
N HIS A 186 -20.63 9.75 -11.71
CA HIS A 186 -21.67 10.23 -12.65
C HIS A 186 -22.83 10.94 -11.96
N ALA A 187 -23.26 10.47 -10.78
CA ALA A 187 -24.29 11.16 -10.01
C ALA A 187 -23.85 12.58 -9.60
N GLY A 188 -22.59 12.76 -9.24
CA GLY A 188 -22.01 14.07 -8.90
C GLY A 188 -21.91 15.04 -10.09
N ARG A 189 -21.69 14.57 -11.32
CA ARG A 189 -21.65 15.41 -12.52
C ARG A 189 -23.01 16.00 -12.86
N ASN A 190 -24.06 15.22 -12.76
CA ASN A 190 -25.43 15.67 -13.05
C ASN A 190 -25.97 16.70 -12.05
N SER A 191 -25.34 16.83 -10.87
CA SER A 191 -25.70 17.79 -9.83
C SER A 191 -25.03 19.16 -9.99
N THR A 192 -23.96 19.24 -10.80
CA THR A 192 -23.15 20.47 -10.97
C THR A 192 -23.50 21.22 -12.26
N GLU A 193 -24.32 20.64 -13.14
CA GLU A 193 -24.80 21.25 -14.41
C GLU A 193 -26.22 21.85 -14.29
N LYS A 194 -26.76 21.98 -13.09
CA LYS A 194 -27.97 22.73 -12.80
C LYS A 194 -27.64 23.95 -11.97
#